data_9db718faa533f97e7b2d2e492bb5ccad
#
_entry.id   9db718faa533f97e7b2d2e492bb5ccad
#
_cell.length_a   1.000
_cell.length_b   1.000
_cell.length_c   1.000
_cell.angle_alpha   90.00
_cell.angle_beta   90.00
_cell.angle_gamma   90.00
#
_symmetry.space_group_name_H-M   'P 1'
#
loop_
_entity.id
_entity.type
_entity.pdbx_description
1 polymer ?
#
loop_
_entity_poly.entity_id
_entity_poly.type
_entity_poly.pdbx_seq_one_letter_code
_entity_poly.pdbx_strand_id
1 'polypeptide(L)'
;MTRQKIIEFCLAFPAAYEDYPFDGITDDGAWTVMRHHTNKKSFAFIYERNSKLCLNLKCDPFEADFLRQAFNDITPAYHMNKTHWNTVKLGGDVPDDELRRMIERSYDLIKPKIKNGKDKLL
;
A
#
# COMPACT_ATOMS: atom_id res chain seq x y z
N MET A 1 9.99 -9.89 4.15
CA MET A 1 8.65 -10.17 4.73
C MET A 1 7.86 -11.06 3.79
N THR A 2 7.02 -11.90 4.33
CA THR A 2 6.12 -12.73 3.53
C THR A 2 4.81 -12.01 3.30
N ARG A 3 4.01 -12.50 2.34
CA ARG A 3 2.67 -11.95 2.10
C ARG A 3 1.84 -11.96 3.39
N GLN A 4 1.87 -13.08 4.13
CA GLN A 4 1.08 -13.19 5.36
C GLN A 4 1.51 -12.17 6.41
N LYS A 5 2.80 -11.95 6.57
CA LYS A 5 3.28 -10.96 7.54
C LYS A 5 2.90 -9.54 7.14
N ILE A 6 2.90 -9.25 5.84
CA ILE A 6 2.47 -7.93 5.35
C ILE A 6 0.98 -7.74 5.64
N ILE A 7 0.16 -8.75 5.37
CA ILE A 7 -1.28 -8.68 5.64
C ILE A 7 -1.52 -8.45 7.13
N GLU A 8 -0.82 -9.20 7.99
CA GLU A 8 -0.95 -9.04 9.43
C GLU A 8 -0.56 -7.64 9.90
N PHE A 9 0.51 -7.11 9.33
CA PHE A 9 0.94 -5.75 9.67
C PHE A 9 -0.14 -4.73 9.26
N CYS A 10 -0.71 -4.88 8.07
CA CYS A 10 -1.76 -4.00 7.59
C CYS A 10 -3.02 -4.10 8.44
N LEU A 11 -3.38 -5.32 8.85
CA LEU A 11 -4.60 -5.52 9.64
C LEU A 11 -4.51 -4.94 11.05
N ALA A 12 -3.30 -4.62 11.52
CA ALA A 12 -3.13 -4.00 12.82
C ALA A 12 -3.54 -2.52 12.82
N PHE A 13 -3.70 -1.89 11.64
CA PHE A 13 -4.18 -0.51 11.59
C PHE A 13 -5.68 -0.45 11.83
N PRO A 14 -6.18 0.62 12.49
CA PRO A 14 -7.60 0.73 12.81
C PRO A 14 -8.49 0.63 11.58
N ALA A 15 -9.53 -0.17 11.67
CA ALA A 15 -10.55 -0.35 10.63
C ALA A 15 -10.02 -0.92 9.31
N ALA A 16 -8.82 -1.48 9.31
CA ALA A 16 -8.27 -2.12 8.11
C ALA A 16 -8.90 -3.49 7.89
N TYR A 17 -9.12 -3.84 6.63
CA TYR A 17 -9.60 -5.18 6.29
C TYR A 17 -9.01 -5.59 4.94
N GLU A 18 -8.96 -6.91 4.70
CA GLU A 18 -8.46 -7.44 3.45
C GLU A 18 -9.61 -7.77 2.52
N ASP A 19 -9.40 -7.56 1.22
CA ASP A 19 -10.40 -7.75 0.20
C ASP A 19 -9.74 -8.43 -1.01
N TYR A 20 -10.53 -9.18 -1.76
CA TYR A 20 -10.05 -9.92 -2.92
C TYR A 20 -10.96 -9.64 -4.12
N PRO A 21 -11.02 -8.37 -4.57
CA PRO A 21 -12.00 -7.97 -5.58
C PRO A 21 -11.72 -8.52 -6.98
N PHE A 22 -10.51 -9.04 -7.21
CA PHE A 22 -10.12 -9.52 -8.53
C PHE A 22 -10.09 -11.05 -8.62
N ASP A 23 -10.50 -11.75 -7.58
CA ASP A 23 -10.50 -13.21 -7.62
C ASP A 23 -11.42 -13.73 -8.72
N GLY A 24 -10.90 -14.63 -9.51
CA GLY A 24 -11.66 -15.23 -10.62
C GLY A 24 -11.76 -14.35 -11.86
N ILE A 25 -11.17 -13.15 -11.84
CA ILE A 25 -11.24 -12.22 -12.95
C ILE A 25 -9.93 -12.18 -13.73
N THR A 26 -8.79 -12.33 -13.05
CA THR A 26 -7.48 -12.27 -13.69
C THR A 26 -6.75 -13.59 -13.55
N ASP A 27 -5.80 -13.83 -14.46
CA ASP A 27 -4.96 -15.02 -14.40
C ASP A 27 -3.68 -14.79 -13.61
N ASP A 28 -3.51 -13.58 -13.06
CA ASP A 28 -2.26 -13.19 -12.41
C ASP A 28 -2.13 -13.68 -10.98
N GLY A 29 -2.98 -14.61 -10.55
CA GLY A 29 -2.99 -15.03 -9.16
C GLY A 29 -3.75 -14.07 -8.28
N ALA A 30 -3.77 -14.34 -6.99
CA ALA A 30 -4.56 -13.55 -6.06
C ALA A 30 -3.94 -12.19 -5.80
N TRP A 31 -4.74 -11.16 -5.93
CA TRP A 31 -4.39 -9.81 -5.49
C TRP A 31 -5.10 -9.57 -4.16
N THR A 32 -4.33 -9.28 -3.12
CA THR A 32 -4.90 -8.86 -1.84
C THR A 32 -4.95 -7.34 -1.81
N VAL A 33 -6.11 -6.78 -1.51
CA VAL A 33 -6.28 -5.34 -1.40
C VAL A 33 -6.60 -5.00 0.03
N MET A 34 -5.80 -4.14 0.66
CA MET A 34 -6.03 -3.71 2.03
C MET A 34 -6.79 -2.39 1.98
N ARG A 35 -7.93 -2.33 2.68
CA ARG A 35 -8.84 -1.20 2.65
C ARG A 35 -9.19 -0.71 4.04
N HIS A 36 -9.71 0.51 4.11
CA HIS A 36 -10.27 1.06 5.34
C HIS A 36 -11.79 0.84 5.30
N HIS A 37 -12.35 0.31 6.38
CA HIS A 37 -13.78 -0.01 6.44
C HIS A 37 -14.69 1.20 6.25
N THR A 38 -14.29 2.36 6.74
CA THR A 38 -15.16 3.55 6.75
C THR A 38 -15.39 4.10 5.34
N ASN A 39 -14.33 4.23 4.53
CA ASN A 39 -14.45 4.85 3.22
C ASN A 39 -14.17 3.89 2.07
N LYS A 40 -13.81 2.65 2.37
CA LYS A 40 -13.48 1.59 1.38
C LYS A 40 -12.27 1.92 0.52
N LYS A 41 -11.49 2.94 0.87
CA LYS A 41 -10.30 3.29 0.10
C LYS A 41 -9.20 2.26 0.33
N SER A 42 -8.43 2.00 -0.72
CA SER A 42 -7.35 1.04 -0.68
C SER A 42 -6.06 1.72 -0.26
N PHE A 43 -5.25 1.04 0.56
CA PHE A 43 -3.93 1.57 0.91
C PHE A 43 -2.79 0.61 0.60
N ALA A 44 -3.07 -0.62 0.22
CA ALA A 44 -2.03 -1.55 -0.23
C ALA A 44 -2.63 -2.58 -1.17
N PHE A 45 -1.92 -2.84 -2.27
CA PHE A 45 -2.24 -3.92 -3.20
C PHE A 45 -1.07 -4.87 -3.14
N ILE A 46 -1.31 -6.14 -2.81
CA ILE A 46 -0.27 -7.15 -2.64
C ILE A 46 -0.48 -8.23 -3.69
N TYR A 47 0.53 -8.45 -4.51
CA TYR A 47 0.42 -9.37 -5.64
C TYR A 47 1.79 -9.92 -6.03
N GLU A 48 1.79 -10.95 -6.88
CA GLU A 48 3.04 -11.45 -7.45
C GLU A 48 3.14 -11.04 -8.91
N ARG A 49 4.33 -10.68 -9.32
CA ARG A 49 4.64 -10.36 -10.70
C ARG A 49 6.03 -10.87 -11.01
N ASN A 50 6.17 -11.66 -12.07
CA ASN A 50 7.43 -12.28 -12.44
C ASN A 50 8.04 -13.06 -11.27
N SER A 51 7.21 -13.80 -10.55
CA SER A 51 7.60 -14.62 -9.40
C SER A 51 8.15 -13.82 -8.22
N LYS A 52 7.89 -12.51 -8.18
CA LYS A 52 8.29 -11.66 -7.07
C LYS A 52 7.07 -11.06 -6.40
N LEU A 53 7.10 -11.00 -5.08
CA LEU A 53 6.05 -10.34 -4.32
C LEU A 53 6.20 -8.83 -4.46
N CYS A 54 5.11 -8.16 -4.80
CA CYS A 54 5.09 -6.72 -5.03
C CYS A 54 3.99 -6.08 -4.22
N LEU A 55 4.19 -4.80 -3.86
CA LEU A 55 3.17 -3.99 -3.22
C LEU A 55 3.01 -2.69 -3.99
N ASN A 56 1.75 -2.28 -4.22
CA ASN A 56 1.50 -0.91 -4.64
C ASN A 56 1.03 -0.13 -3.42
N LEU A 57 1.69 0.99 -3.15
CA LEU A 57 1.45 1.82 -1.98
C LEU A 57 1.27 3.27 -2.42
N LYS A 58 0.31 3.95 -1.78
CA LYS A 58 0.06 5.36 -2.08
C LYS A 58 1.12 6.23 -1.43
N CYS A 59 1.45 7.33 -2.10
CA CYS A 59 2.54 8.18 -1.67
C CYS A 59 2.30 9.61 -2.13
N ASP A 60 2.78 10.57 -1.35
CA ASP A 60 2.83 11.95 -1.80
C ASP A 60 3.75 12.02 -3.03
N PRO A 61 3.41 12.80 -4.07
CA PRO A 61 4.20 12.82 -5.31
C PRO A 61 5.68 13.13 -5.14
N PHE A 62 6.04 14.06 -4.25
CA PHE A 62 7.46 14.35 -4.01
C PHE A 62 8.16 13.18 -3.33
N GLU A 63 7.51 12.57 -2.36
CA GLU A 63 8.07 11.41 -1.69
C GLU A 63 8.15 10.22 -2.64
N ALA A 64 7.16 10.06 -3.51
CA ALA A 64 7.17 8.98 -4.50
C ALA A 64 8.40 9.08 -5.39
N ASP A 65 8.70 10.27 -5.89
CA ASP A 65 9.85 10.49 -6.75
C ASP A 65 11.15 10.27 -5.99
N PHE A 66 11.25 10.79 -4.78
CA PHE A 66 12.43 10.62 -3.94
C PHE A 66 12.72 9.12 -3.71
N LEU A 67 11.70 8.34 -3.39
CA LEU A 67 11.87 6.91 -3.11
C LEU A 67 12.30 6.14 -4.36
N ARG A 68 11.78 6.52 -5.54
CA ARG A 68 12.18 5.89 -6.79
C ARG A 68 13.67 6.13 -7.09
N GLN A 69 14.18 7.28 -6.66
CA GLN A 69 15.60 7.57 -6.85
C GLN A 69 16.46 6.90 -5.79
N ALA A 70 15.94 6.75 -4.58
CA ALA A 70 16.69 6.18 -3.47
C ALA A 70 16.80 4.65 -3.54
N PHE A 71 15.82 3.96 -4.13
CA PHE A 71 15.78 2.50 -4.16
C PHE A 71 15.52 1.98 -5.56
N ASN A 72 16.31 1.01 -6.00
CA ASN A 72 16.14 0.40 -7.31
C ASN A 72 14.82 -0.36 -7.43
N ASP A 73 14.35 -0.93 -6.33
CA ASP A 73 13.15 -1.76 -6.34
C ASP A 73 11.88 -1.00 -6.04
N ILE A 74 11.93 0.34 -6.05
CA ILE A 74 10.75 1.18 -6.00
C ILE A 74 10.60 1.85 -7.37
N THR A 75 9.47 1.59 -8.02
CA THR A 75 9.20 2.07 -9.38
C THR A 75 7.82 2.70 -9.45
N PRO A 76 7.51 3.46 -10.53
CA PRO A 76 6.15 3.92 -10.74
C PRO A 76 5.18 2.75 -10.75
N ALA A 77 4.00 2.96 -10.19
CA ALA A 77 3.10 1.86 -9.88
C ALA A 77 2.60 1.11 -11.11
N TYR A 78 2.59 -0.20 -11.01
CA TYR A 78 2.07 -1.11 -12.00
C TYR A 78 0.54 -1.05 -11.97
N HIS A 79 -0.07 -0.74 -13.09
CA HIS A 79 -1.54 -0.68 -13.25
C HIS A 79 -2.25 0.41 -12.42
N MET A 80 -1.55 1.45 -11.99
CA MET A 80 -2.16 2.49 -11.17
C MET A 80 -1.65 3.87 -11.57
N ASN A 81 -2.24 4.90 -10.99
CA ASN A 81 -1.80 6.28 -11.19
C ASN A 81 -0.38 6.45 -10.67
N LYS A 82 0.54 6.74 -11.58
CA LYS A 82 1.97 6.75 -11.25
C LYS A 82 2.43 8.01 -10.52
N THR A 83 1.59 9.03 -10.46
CA THR A 83 1.91 10.24 -9.69
C THR A 83 1.78 9.99 -8.19
N HIS A 84 0.79 9.19 -7.80
CA HIS A 84 0.45 8.99 -6.40
C HIS A 84 0.73 7.57 -5.87
N TRP A 85 1.22 6.67 -6.72
CA TRP A 85 1.42 5.29 -6.33
C TRP A 85 2.77 4.77 -6.79
N ASN A 86 3.43 4.03 -5.91
CA ASN A 86 4.67 3.33 -6.20
C ASN A 86 4.47 1.82 -6.09
N THR A 87 5.23 1.07 -6.88
CA THR A 87 5.36 -0.37 -6.70
C THR A 87 6.67 -0.63 -5.97
N VAL A 88 6.61 -1.44 -4.93
CA VAL A 88 7.79 -1.93 -4.19
C VAL A 88 7.94 -3.41 -4.49
N LYS A 89 9.09 -3.80 -5.04
CA LYS A 89 9.39 -5.21 -5.27
C LYS A 89 10.15 -5.72 -4.05
N LEU A 90 9.65 -6.76 -3.41
CA LEU A 90 10.26 -7.30 -2.21
C LEU A 90 11.46 -8.18 -2.53
N GLY A 91 12.33 -8.33 -1.54
CA GLY A 91 13.51 -9.17 -1.69
C GLY A 91 14.70 -8.47 -2.30
N GLY A 92 14.60 -7.17 -2.54
CA GLY A 92 15.66 -6.37 -3.12
C GLY A 92 16.25 -5.39 -2.12
N ASP A 93 16.39 -4.12 -2.53
CA ASP A 93 17.14 -3.13 -1.75
C ASP A 93 16.31 -2.34 -0.75
N VAL A 94 15.01 -2.65 -0.58
CA VAL A 94 14.15 -1.92 0.35
C VAL A 94 14.10 -2.67 1.69
N PRO A 95 14.64 -2.07 2.78
CA PRO A 95 14.60 -2.73 4.08
C PRO A 95 13.18 -2.86 4.62
N ASP A 96 12.96 -3.84 5.50
CA ASP A 96 11.64 -4.10 6.06
C ASP A 96 11.09 -2.91 6.84
N ASP A 97 11.94 -2.18 7.57
CA ASP A 97 11.46 -1.02 8.33
C ASP A 97 11.04 0.12 7.40
N GLU A 98 11.71 0.28 6.29
CA GLU A 98 11.28 1.26 5.29
C GLU A 98 9.96 0.85 4.65
N LEU A 99 9.80 -0.43 4.37
CA LEU A 99 8.54 -0.94 3.84
C LEU A 99 7.39 -0.68 4.81
N ARG A 100 7.60 -0.94 6.11
CA ARG A 100 6.57 -0.66 7.12
C ARG A 100 6.21 0.81 7.16
N ARG A 101 7.22 1.69 7.09
CA ARG A 101 7.00 3.13 7.07
C ARG A 101 6.16 3.54 5.86
N MET A 102 6.44 2.97 4.71
CA MET A 102 5.69 3.28 3.49
C MET A 102 4.25 2.79 3.57
N ILE A 103 4.03 1.63 4.17
CA ILE A 103 2.67 1.11 4.36
C ILE A 103 1.89 2.04 5.29
N GLU A 104 2.51 2.45 6.38
CA GLU A 104 1.87 3.36 7.34
C GLU A 104 1.53 4.70 6.68
N ARG A 105 2.44 5.25 5.88
CA ARG A 105 2.18 6.49 5.14
C ARG A 105 0.99 6.33 4.19
N SER A 106 0.94 5.21 3.48
CA SER A 106 -0.15 4.95 2.56
C SER A 106 -1.48 4.90 3.30
N TYR A 107 -1.51 4.20 4.44
CA TYR A 107 -2.70 4.13 5.27
C TYR A 107 -3.11 5.53 5.75
N ASP A 108 -2.17 6.33 6.22
CA ASP A 108 -2.47 7.68 6.70
C ASP A 108 -3.05 8.57 5.59
N LEU A 109 -2.62 8.37 4.36
CA LEU A 109 -3.11 9.18 3.24
C LEU A 109 -4.55 8.86 2.85
N ILE A 110 -5.03 7.65 3.13
CA ILE A 110 -6.38 7.27 2.72
C ILE A 110 -7.37 7.22 3.88
N LYS A 111 -6.91 7.15 5.12
CA LYS A 111 -7.83 7.05 6.25
C LYS A 111 -8.70 8.30 6.35
N PRO A 112 -9.92 8.19 6.88
CA PRO A 112 -10.79 9.35 7.03
C PRO A 112 -10.13 10.40 7.89
N LYS A 113 -10.24 11.68 7.49
CA LYS A 113 -9.67 12.78 8.24
C LYS A 113 -10.66 13.26 9.27
N ILE A 114 -10.14 13.60 10.46
CA ILE A 114 -10.94 14.23 11.47
C ILE A 114 -11.16 15.65 11.02
N LYS A 115 -12.43 16.07 10.91
CA LYS A 115 -12.72 17.40 10.49
C LYS A 115 -12.42 18.32 11.59
N ASN A 116 -11.46 19.09 11.32
CA ASN A 116 -10.96 20.02 12.18
C ASN A 116 -11.34 19.84 13.56
N GLY A 117 -10.54 20.34 14.36
CA GLY A 117 -10.60 20.13 15.74
C GLY A 117 -11.90 20.41 16.33
N LYS A 118 -12.69 21.10 15.66
CA LYS A 118 -13.86 21.38 16.27
C LYS A 118 -14.75 20.31 16.24
N ASP A 119 -14.56 19.54 15.41
CA ASP A 119 -15.37 18.42 15.44
C ASP A 119 -15.13 17.70 16.63
N LYS A 120 -14.23 18.13 17.15
CA LYS A 120 -13.86 17.52 18.27
C LYS A 120 -14.05 18.36 19.32
N LEU A 121 -14.37 19.24 18.84
CA LEU A 121 -14.40 19.76 19.59
C LEU A 121 -14.59 20.14 20.10
N LEU A 122 -14.70 20.34 19.94
CA LEU A 122 -14.76 20.66 20.25
C LEU A 122 -14.78 20.67 20.77
#